data_d3dbdd8cef75fc4c6cea4c1d06dcd721
#
_entry.id   d3dbdd8cef75fc4c6cea4c1d06dcd721
#
_cell.length_a   1.000
_cell.length_b   1.000
_cell.length_c   1.000
_cell.angle_alpha   90.00
_cell.angle_beta   90.00
_cell.angle_gamma   90.00
#
_symmetry.space_group_name_H-M   'P 1'
#
loop_
_entity.id
_entity.type
_entity.pdbx_description
1 polymer ?
#
loop_
_entity_poly.entity_id
_entity_poly.type
_entity_poly.pdbx_seq_one_letter_code
_entity_poly.pdbx_strand_id
1 'polypeptide(L)'
;IRSHYPENRLIWIAASTHLEDEIEILDAYAVLKQRHPDLMLVIVPRHPERFQSTTQACRNKGFQTQLRSEDGLSDIDTDVFVVDTMGELLEFYASSDIAFVGGSLADIGGHNVLEAAVFSLPVLVGPNTHNFEEITQLLNDCGGSFLVHDANDIIRSMDSLIADKVVRVRMGQSAYNLVKEHKGTVQMTMMMIDTIMNQKALPVTIQQKNYPEKLKKNEVNPE
;
A
#
# COMPACT_ATOMS: atom_id res chain seq x y z
N ILE A 1 -12.87 -9.98 -9.14
CA ILE A 1 -11.88 -10.76 -8.38
C ILE A 1 -12.51 -11.23 -7.07
N ARG A 2 -12.88 -10.34 -6.14
CA ARG A 2 -13.39 -10.70 -4.81
C ARG A 2 -14.60 -11.68 -4.84
N SER A 3 -15.49 -11.54 -5.80
CA SER A 3 -16.69 -12.37 -5.94
C SER A 3 -16.42 -13.86 -6.23
N HIS A 4 -15.17 -14.22 -6.57
CA HIS A 4 -14.77 -15.61 -6.87
C HIS A 4 -14.26 -16.36 -5.64
N TYR A 5 -14.06 -15.64 -4.51
CA TYR A 5 -13.57 -16.25 -3.28
C TYR A 5 -14.62 -16.22 -2.18
N PRO A 6 -14.61 -17.20 -1.26
CA PRO A 6 -15.43 -17.15 -0.06
C PRO A 6 -15.18 -15.83 0.72
N GLU A 7 -16.22 -15.27 1.32
CA GLU A 7 -16.13 -14.01 2.07
C GLU A 7 -15.13 -14.06 3.24
N ASN A 8 -14.92 -15.24 3.81
CA ASN A 8 -13.98 -15.46 4.90
C ASN A 8 -12.52 -15.65 4.46
N ARG A 9 -12.25 -15.83 3.17
CA ARG A 9 -10.88 -15.94 2.65
C ARG A 9 -10.23 -14.56 2.62
N LEU A 10 -9.14 -14.39 3.38
CA LEU A 10 -8.39 -13.15 3.39
C LEU A 10 -7.41 -13.10 2.22
N ILE A 11 -7.34 -11.92 1.59
CA ILE A 11 -6.45 -11.60 0.49
C ILE A 11 -5.45 -10.54 0.96
N TRP A 12 -4.18 -10.91 0.98
CA TRP A 12 -3.06 -10.00 1.23
C TRP A 12 -2.45 -9.59 -0.10
N ILE A 13 -2.46 -8.30 -0.43
CA ILE A 13 -1.78 -7.78 -1.61
C ILE A 13 -0.40 -7.22 -1.25
N ALA A 14 0.62 -7.66 -1.97
CA ALA A 14 1.96 -7.09 -1.97
C ALA A 14 2.15 -6.31 -3.28
N ALA A 15 2.01 -4.99 -3.22
CA ALA A 15 1.89 -4.11 -4.36
C ALA A 15 3.21 -3.40 -4.70
N SER A 16 3.50 -3.27 -5.99
CA SER A 16 4.67 -2.56 -6.52
C SER A 16 6.00 -3.07 -5.92
N THR A 17 6.15 -4.40 -5.87
CA THR A 17 7.28 -5.05 -5.19
C THR A 17 8.56 -5.00 -6.02
N HIS A 18 9.69 -4.96 -5.31
CA HIS A 18 11.05 -5.15 -5.82
C HIS A 18 11.65 -6.43 -5.22
N LEU A 19 12.87 -6.80 -5.65
CA LEU A 19 13.48 -8.08 -5.27
C LEU A 19 13.58 -8.27 -3.74
N GLU A 20 14.07 -7.25 -3.05
CA GLU A 20 14.28 -7.29 -1.60
C GLU A 20 12.93 -7.39 -0.85
N ASP A 21 11.91 -6.67 -1.32
CA ASP A 21 10.55 -6.81 -0.77
C ASP A 21 10.04 -8.24 -0.96
N GLU A 22 10.21 -8.81 -2.17
CA GLU A 22 9.70 -10.14 -2.53
C GLU A 22 10.33 -11.25 -1.68
N ILE A 23 11.62 -11.13 -1.35
CA ILE A 23 12.32 -12.10 -0.49
C ILE A 23 11.63 -12.13 0.88
N GLU A 24 11.50 -10.99 1.54
CA GLU A 24 10.91 -10.88 2.88
C GLU A 24 9.42 -11.30 2.89
N ILE A 25 8.67 -10.87 1.86
CA ILE A 25 7.25 -11.23 1.71
C ILE A 25 7.07 -12.73 1.55
N LEU A 26 7.84 -13.38 0.68
CA LEU A 26 7.69 -14.80 0.42
C LEU A 26 8.18 -15.66 1.59
N ASP A 27 9.20 -15.21 2.36
CA ASP A 27 9.63 -15.85 3.59
C ASP A 27 8.54 -15.73 4.68
N ALA A 28 7.97 -14.55 4.85
CA ALA A 28 6.86 -14.35 5.77
C ALA A 28 5.63 -15.17 5.35
N TYR A 29 5.29 -15.18 4.06
CA TYR A 29 4.13 -15.91 3.55
C TYR A 29 4.25 -17.41 3.75
N ALA A 30 5.45 -17.98 3.62
CA ALA A 30 5.68 -19.41 3.87
C ALA A 30 5.32 -19.83 5.32
N VAL A 31 5.58 -18.97 6.29
CA VAL A 31 5.18 -19.19 7.68
C VAL A 31 3.68 -18.93 7.88
N LEU A 32 3.19 -17.82 7.35
CA LEU A 32 1.78 -17.43 7.47
C LEU A 32 0.84 -18.47 6.85
N LYS A 33 1.18 -19.03 5.70
CA LYS A 33 0.39 -20.05 5.00
C LYS A 33 0.21 -21.33 5.82
N GLN A 34 1.21 -21.71 6.59
CA GLN A 34 1.11 -22.87 7.53
C GLN A 34 0.14 -22.59 8.68
N ARG A 35 0.06 -21.34 9.16
CA ARG A 35 -0.82 -20.94 10.26
C ARG A 35 -2.23 -20.61 9.79
N HIS A 36 -2.34 -20.06 8.57
CA HIS A 36 -3.56 -19.57 7.96
C HIS A 36 -3.71 -20.15 6.53
N PRO A 37 -4.11 -21.44 6.41
CA PRO A 37 -4.14 -22.14 5.12
C PRO A 37 -5.00 -21.46 4.05
N ASP A 38 -6.03 -20.71 4.46
CA ASP A 38 -6.93 -20.00 3.56
C ASP A 38 -6.39 -18.63 3.10
N LEU A 39 -5.28 -18.13 3.68
CA LEU A 39 -4.69 -16.88 3.25
C LEU A 39 -4.21 -16.98 1.82
N MET A 40 -4.56 -15.98 1.00
CA MET A 40 -4.08 -15.84 -0.36
C MET A 40 -3.15 -14.62 -0.46
N LEU A 41 -2.04 -14.76 -1.18
CA LEU A 41 -1.14 -13.67 -1.53
C LEU A 41 -1.39 -13.25 -2.98
N VAL A 42 -1.67 -11.98 -3.19
CA VAL A 42 -1.59 -11.33 -4.52
C VAL A 42 -0.28 -10.55 -4.56
N ILE A 43 0.60 -10.85 -5.50
CA ILE A 43 1.87 -10.14 -5.65
C ILE A 43 1.90 -9.40 -6.99
N VAL A 44 2.24 -8.11 -6.93
CA VAL A 44 2.24 -7.20 -8.09
C VAL A 44 3.63 -6.60 -8.23
N PRO A 45 4.54 -7.22 -8.99
CA PRO A 45 5.88 -6.68 -9.21
C PRO A 45 5.82 -5.32 -9.91
N ARG A 46 6.70 -4.39 -9.50
CA ARG A 46 6.71 -3.01 -10.05
C ARG A 46 7.09 -2.97 -11.53
N HIS A 47 7.97 -3.87 -11.97
CA HIS A 47 8.56 -3.86 -13.30
C HIS A 47 8.27 -5.17 -14.06
N PRO A 48 7.89 -5.09 -15.35
CA PRO A 48 7.56 -6.27 -16.16
C PRO A 48 8.69 -7.29 -16.27
N GLU A 49 9.94 -6.85 -16.26
CA GLU A 49 11.13 -7.72 -16.31
C GLU A 49 11.23 -8.65 -15.09
N ARG A 50 10.50 -8.36 -14.02
CA ARG A 50 10.48 -9.19 -12.81
C ARG A 50 9.38 -10.26 -12.81
N PHE A 51 8.38 -10.15 -13.64
CA PHE A 51 7.20 -11.05 -13.62
C PHE A 51 7.61 -12.52 -13.63
N GLN A 52 8.49 -12.91 -14.55
CA GLN A 52 8.96 -14.29 -14.66
C GLN A 52 9.77 -14.74 -13.42
N SER A 53 10.70 -13.90 -12.95
CA SER A 53 11.53 -14.24 -11.79
C SER A 53 10.73 -14.33 -10.49
N THR A 54 9.77 -13.45 -10.28
CA THR A 54 8.85 -13.48 -9.13
C THR A 54 7.98 -14.75 -9.16
N THR A 55 7.41 -15.06 -10.33
CA THR A 55 6.64 -16.31 -10.52
C THR A 55 7.47 -17.54 -10.18
N GLN A 56 8.72 -17.59 -10.66
CA GLN A 56 9.61 -18.71 -10.39
C GLN A 56 9.98 -18.78 -8.90
N ALA A 57 10.17 -17.66 -8.23
CA ALA A 57 10.44 -17.62 -6.79
C ALA A 57 9.28 -18.17 -5.98
N CYS A 58 8.02 -17.83 -6.32
CA CYS A 58 6.84 -18.39 -5.70
C CYS A 58 6.75 -19.92 -5.88
N ARG A 59 6.95 -20.40 -7.11
CA ARG A 59 6.93 -21.84 -7.43
C ARG A 59 8.06 -22.61 -6.73
N ASN A 60 9.25 -22.05 -6.61
CA ASN A 60 10.39 -22.67 -5.93
C ASN A 60 10.14 -22.84 -4.42
N LYS A 61 9.30 -21.99 -3.82
CA LYS A 61 8.85 -22.15 -2.42
C LYS A 61 7.69 -23.16 -2.27
N GLY A 62 7.23 -23.75 -3.35
CA GLY A 62 6.19 -24.78 -3.35
C GLY A 62 4.76 -24.25 -3.37
N PHE A 63 4.55 -22.96 -3.61
CA PHE A 63 3.20 -22.39 -3.67
C PHE A 63 2.50 -22.72 -4.96
N GLN A 64 1.19 -23.03 -4.87
CA GLN A 64 0.29 -23.10 -6.02
C GLN A 64 0.17 -21.68 -6.61
N THR A 65 0.92 -21.45 -7.70
CA THR A 65 1.11 -20.10 -8.28
C THR A 65 0.41 -19.99 -9.61
N GLN A 66 -0.45 -19.00 -9.77
CA GLN A 66 -1.16 -18.67 -11.00
C GLN A 66 -0.81 -17.24 -11.45
N LEU A 67 -0.79 -17.02 -12.77
CA LEU A 67 -0.53 -15.73 -13.38
C LEU A 67 -1.84 -15.08 -13.85
N ARG A 68 -1.91 -13.77 -13.73
CA ARG A 68 -3.04 -12.98 -14.25
C ARG A 68 -3.22 -13.13 -15.76
N SER A 69 -2.12 -13.27 -16.52
CA SER A 69 -2.14 -13.38 -17.98
C SER A 69 -2.60 -14.74 -18.49
N GLU A 70 -2.51 -15.81 -17.68
CA GLU A 70 -2.83 -17.17 -18.15
C GLU A 70 -4.34 -17.43 -18.18
N ASP A 71 -5.07 -17.19 -17.06
CA ASP A 71 -6.47 -17.61 -16.95
C ASP A 71 -7.45 -16.54 -16.43
N GLY A 72 -7.02 -15.31 -16.35
CA GLY A 72 -7.88 -14.19 -15.98
C GLY A 72 -8.20 -14.05 -14.49
N LEU A 73 -8.63 -15.11 -13.80
CA LEU A 73 -9.00 -15.12 -12.38
C LEU A 73 -8.37 -16.34 -11.71
N SER A 74 -7.89 -16.15 -10.46
CA SER A 74 -7.26 -17.24 -9.72
C SER A 74 -8.28 -18.31 -9.29
N ASP A 75 -7.85 -19.57 -9.31
CA ASP A 75 -8.63 -20.69 -8.78
C ASP A 75 -8.73 -20.62 -7.24
N ILE A 76 -9.73 -21.33 -6.70
CA ILE A 76 -9.96 -21.36 -5.26
C ILE A 76 -8.77 -21.93 -4.48
N ASP A 77 -7.99 -22.81 -5.10
CA ASP A 77 -6.81 -23.45 -4.49
C ASP A 77 -5.50 -22.68 -4.69
N THR A 78 -5.54 -21.52 -5.38
CA THR A 78 -4.35 -20.70 -5.60
C THR A 78 -3.81 -20.14 -4.28
N ASP A 79 -2.52 -20.38 -4.01
CA ASP A 79 -1.82 -19.77 -2.87
C ASP A 79 -1.34 -18.37 -3.19
N VAL A 80 -0.65 -18.23 -4.33
CA VAL A 80 -0.09 -16.97 -4.80
C VAL A 80 -0.61 -16.64 -6.20
N PHE A 81 -1.16 -15.45 -6.34
CA PHE A 81 -1.59 -14.90 -7.62
C PHE A 81 -0.64 -13.79 -8.04
N VAL A 82 0.12 -14.03 -9.10
CA VAL A 82 1.07 -13.05 -9.65
C VAL A 82 0.36 -12.20 -10.70
N VAL A 83 0.32 -10.89 -10.47
CA VAL A 83 -0.23 -9.93 -11.43
C VAL A 83 0.90 -9.52 -12.39
N ASP A 84 0.98 -10.22 -13.50
CA ASP A 84 1.96 -10.00 -14.57
C ASP A 84 1.37 -9.15 -15.73
N THR A 85 0.42 -8.28 -15.38
CA THR A 85 -0.21 -7.30 -16.29
C THR A 85 -0.06 -5.89 -15.72
N MET A 86 -0.19 -4.89 -16.61
CA MET A 86 -0.04 -3.50 -16.21
C MET A 86 -1.40 -2.78 -16.16
N GLY A 87 -1.52 -1.82 -15.21
CA GLY A 87 -2.67 -0.92 -15.13
C GLY A 87 -3.86 -1.43 -14.31
N GLU A 88 -3.80 -2.64 -13.73
CA GLU A 88 -4.90 -3.25 -12.98
C GLU A 88 -4.75 -3.14 -11.44
N LEU A 89 -3.70 -2.48 -10.93
CA LEU A 89 -3.36 -2.47 -9.50
C LEU A 89 -4.52 -2.03 -8.60
N LEU A 90 -5.28 -1.00 -9.00
CA LEU A 90 -6.40 -0.49 -8.19
C LEU A 90 -7.54 -1.51 -8.04
N GLU A 91 -7.77 -2.36 -9.05
CA GLU A 91 -8.77 -3.42 -8.99
C GLU A 91 -8.37 -4.51 -7.99
N PHE A 92 -7.06 -4.80 -7.90
CA PHE A 92 -6.52 -5.73 -6.93
C PHE A 92 -6.55 -5.16 -5.51
N TYR A 93 -6.25 -3.87 -5.31
CA TYR A 93 -6.47 -3.22 -4.02
C TYR A 93 -7.95 -3.30 -3.57
N ALA A 94 -8.89 -3.00 -4.48
CA ALA A 94 -10.32 -3.06 -4.19
C ALA A 94 -10.80 -4.47 -3.78
N SER A 95 -10.05 -5.51 -4.14
CA SER A 95 -10.39 -6.90 -3.88
C SER A 95 -9.66 -7.50 -2.67
N SER A 96 -8.75 -6.75 -2.06
CA SER A 96 -7.87 -7.21 -0.98
C SER A 96 -8.37 -6.77 0.40
N ASP A 97 -7.81 -7.39 1.45
CA ASP A 97 -8.13 -7.12 2.85
C ASP A 97 -6.98 -6.44 3.61
N ILE A 98 -5.73 -6.66 3.16
CA ILE A 98 -4.51 -6.12 3.77
C ILE A 98 -3.54 -5.79 2.63
N ALA A 99 -2.79 -4.68 2.74
CA ALA A 99 -1.81 -4.27 1.74
C ALA A 99 -0.39 -4.18 2.34
N PHE A 100 0.60 -4.62 1.55
CA PHE A 100 1.99 -4.21 1.68
C PHE A 100 2.33 -3.33 0.48
N VAL A 101 3.01 -2.20 0.72
CA VAL A 101 3.44 -1.28 -0.35
C VAL A 101 4.97 -1.37 -0.51
N GLY A 102 5.38 -1.86 -1.67
CA GLY A 102 6.77 -2.18 -1.99
C GLY A 102 7.68 -0.98 -2.26
N GLY A 103 8.94 -1.27 -2.62
CA GLY A 103 10.02 -0.28 -2.71
C GLY A 103 10.44 0.27 -1.36
N SER A 104 9.93 -0.32 -0.28
CA SER A 104 10.04 0.19 1.08
C SER A 104 10.93 -0.67 1.99
N LEU A 105 11.05 -1.98 1.74
CA LEU A 105 12.12 -2.82 2.28
C LEU A 105 13.36 -2.74 1.39
N ALA A 106 13.15 -2.71 0.06
CA ALA A 106 14.17 -2.30 -0.89
C ALA A 106 14.53 -0.81 -0.68
N ASP A 107 15.80 -0.44 -0.87
CA ASP A 107 16.25 0.97 -0.79
C ASP A 107 15.91 1.74 -2.08
N ILE A 108 14.60 1.78 -2.39
CA ILE A 108 14.03 2.46 -3.57
C ILE A 108 13.32 3.75 -3.20
N GLY A 109 12.90 3.89 -1.93
CA GLY A 109 12.21 5.09 -1.44
C GLY A 109 10.71 4.97 -1.35
N GLY A 110 10.17 3.75 -1.46
CA GLY A 110 8.74 3.46 -1.32
C GLY A 110 7.90 3.84 -2.54
N HIS A 111 6.67 3.36 -2.53
CA HIS A 111 5.63 3.70 -3.50
C HIS A 111 4.44 4.37 -2.79
N ASN A 112 3.43 4.80 -3.57
CA ASN A 112 2.30 5.58 -3.09
C ASN A 112 1.36 4.78 -2.16
N VAL A 113 1.47 5.00 -0.85
CA VAL A 113 0.64 4.32 0.16
C VAL A 113 -0.84 4.75 0.11
N LEU A 114 -1.15 5.91 -0.49
CA LEU A 114 -2.54 6.39 -0.59
C LEU A 114 -3.40 5.53 -1.52
N GLU A 115 -2.80 4.84 -2.49
CA GLU A 115 -3.53 3.94 -3.39
C GLU A 115 -4.18 2.78 -2.62
N ALA A 116 -3.50 2.22 -1.61
CA ALA A 116 -4.08 1.22 -0.72
C ALA A 116 -5.07 1.86 0.28
N ALA A 117 -4.72 3.02 0.83
CA ALA A 117 -5.53 3.72 1.83
C ALA A 117 -6.93 4.12 1.32
N VAL A 118 -7.07 4.48 0.02
CA VAL A 118 -8.36 4.78 -0.62
C VAL A 118 -9.34 3.62 -0.51
N PHE A 119 -8.87 2.38 -0.48
CA PHE A 119 -9.70 1.18 -0.36
C PHE A 119 -9.88 0.73 1.10
N SER A 120 -9.54 1.57 2.06
CA SER A 120 -9.64 1.25 3.50
C SER A 120 -8.84 0.01 3.88
N LEU A 121 -7.68 -0.20 3.27
CA LEU A 121 -6.79 -1.30 3.62
C LEU A 121 -5.83 -0.86 4.73
N PRO A 122 -5.59 -1.70 5.75
CA PRO A 122 -4.43 -1.55 6.61
C PRO A 122 -3.17 -1.76 5.78
N VAL A 123 -2.15 -0.90 5.98
CA VAL A 123 -0.94 -0.89 5.16
C VAL A 123 0.25 -1.38 5.98
N LEU A 124 1.03 -2.31 5.42
CA LEU A 124 2.38 -2.62 5.86
C LEU A 124 3.36 -1.88 4.95
N VAL A 125 4.39 -1.26 5.51
CA VAL A 125 5.39 -0.50 4.76
C VAL A 125 6.75 -0.64 5.43
N GLY A 126 7.82 -0.75 4.63
CA GLY A 126 9.19 -0.78 5.13
C GLY A 126 9.72 0.61 5.51
N PRO A 127 10.97 0.71 6.03
CA PRO A 127 11.54 1.96 6.50
C PRO A 127 12.02 2.91 5.38
N ASN A 128 12.24 2.40 4.16
CA ASN A 128 12.77 3.19 3.06
C ASN A 128 11.63 3.87 2.29
N THR A 129 11.22 5.05 2.73
CA THR A 129 10.05 5.77 2.19
C THR A 129 10.35 7.19 1.76
N HIS A 130 11.62 7.53 1.48
CA HIS A 130 12.06 8.91 1.22
C HIS A 130 11.35 9.61 0.05
N ASN A 131 10.78 8.86 -0.92
CA ASN A 131 9.95 9.45 -1.99
C ASN A 131 8.52 9.80 -1.51
N PHE A 132 8.06 9.22 -0.40
CA PHE A 132 6.73 9.37 0.16
C PHE A 132 6.76 9.56 1.70
N GLU A 133 7.86 10.11 2.24
CA GLU A 133 8.15 10.14 3.67
C GLU A 133 7.02 10.82 4.46
N GLU A 134 6.64 12.04 4.08
CA GLU A 134 5.63 12.82 4.78
C GLU A 134 4.29 12.08 4.88
N ILE A 135 3.80 11.57 3.75
CA ILE A 135 2.49 10.90 3.73
C ILE A 135 2.52 9.53 4.41
N THR A 136 3.65 8.82 4.35
CA THR A 136 3.84 7.57 5.07
C THR A 136 3.89 7.79 6.58
N GLN A 137 4.55 8.86 7.02
CA GLN A 137 4.58 9.24 8.44
C GLN A 137 3.17 9.59 8.94
N LEU A 138 2.41 10.40 8.18
CA LEU A 138 1.03 10.73 8.52
C LEU A 138 0.14 9.48 8.61
N LEU A 139 0.33 8.52 7.70
CA LEU A 139 -0.40 7.26 7.70
C LEU A 139 -0.07 6.42 8.94
N ASN A 140 1.20 6.41 9.36
CA ASN A 140 1.62 5.73 10.58
C ASN A 140 1.06 6.40 11.84
N ASP A 141 1.14 7.74 11.91
CA ASP A 141 0.68 8.52 13.06
C ASP A 141 -0.83 8.40 13.29
N CYS A 142 -1.62 8.26 12.23
CA CYS A 142 -3.06 8.04 12.34
C CYS A 142 -3.44 6.57 12.65
N GLY A 143 -2.45 5.67 12.74
CA GLY A 143 -2.65 4.24 12.95
C GLY A 143 -3.22 3.51 11.74
N GLY A 144 -2.94 4.00 10.53
CA GLY A 144 -3.32 3.39 9.24
C GLY A 144 -2.29 2.41 8.69
N SER A 145 -1.07 2.39 9.26
CA SER A 145 0.00 1.49 8.81
C SER A 145 0.76 0.84 9.96
N PHE A 146 1.46 -0.26 9.63
CA PHE A 146 2.54 -0.85 10.42
C PHE A 146 3.86 -0.69 9.69
N LEU A 147 4.88 -0.21 10.40
CA LEU A 147 6.26 -0.24 9.94
C LEU A 147 6.83 -1.64 10.15
N VAL A 148 7.39 -2.23 9.09
CA VAL A 148 7.98 -3.58 9.11
C VAL A 148 9.40 -3.53 8.56
N HIS A 149 10.35 -4.26 9.16
CA HIS A 149 11.76 -4.22 8.76
C HIS A 149 12.22 -5.53 8.09
N ASP A 150 11.55 -6.64 8.39
CA ASP A 150 11.89 -7.97 7.90
C ASP A 150 10.66 -8.90 7.87
N ALA A 151 10.87 -10.13 7.43
CA ALA A 151 9.84 -11.17 7.41
C ALA A 151 9.20 -11.41 8.79
N ASN A 152 9.95 -11.30 9.91
CA ASN A 152 9.41 -11.52 11.23
C ASN A 152 8.44 -10.41 11.65
N ASP A 153 8.75 -9.15 11.30
CA ASP A 153 7.83 -8.02 11.52
C ASP A 153 6.57 -8.17 10.69
N ILE A 154 6.70 -8.59 9.43
CA ILE A 154 5.57 -8.90 8.55
C ILE A 154 4.70 -9.98 9.19
N ILE A 155 5.28 -11.10 9.63
CA ILE A 155 4.55 -12.21 10.27
C ILE A 155 3.77 -11.72 11.49
N ARG A 156 4.41 -10.97 12.40
CA ARG A 156 3.74 -10.44 13.61
C ARG A 156 2.57 -9.51 13.28
N SER A 157 2.78 -8.61 12.34
CA SER A 157 1.75 -7.66 11.89
C SER A 157 0.59 -8.37 11.22
N MET A 158 0.87 -9.32 10.33
CA MET A 158 -0.13 -10.11 9.62
C MET A 158 -0.92 -11.00 10.57
N ASP A 159 -0.26 -11.73 11.49
CA ASP A 159 -0.95 -12.55 12.49
C ASP A 159 -1.97 -11.71 13.29
N SER A 160 -1.59 -10.49 13.71
CA SER A 160 -2.49 -9.57 14.41
C SER A 160 -3.68 -9.15 13.55
N LEU A 161 -3.44 -8.79 12.28
CA LEU A 161 -4.49 -8.35 11.36
C LEU A 161 -5.42 -9.48 10.92
N ILE A 162 -4.90 -10.72 10.80
CA ILE A 162 -5.70 -11.90 10.45
C ILE A 162 -6.60 -12.30 11.63
N ALA A 163 -6.04 -12.35 12.84
CA ALA A 163 -6.74 -12.79 14.03
C ALA A 163 -7.85 -11.82 14.48
N ASP A 164 -7.64 -10.51 14.30
CA ASP A 164 -8.57 -9.48 14.79
C ASP A 164 -9.15 -8.62 13.65
N LYS A 165 -10.38 -8.97 13.23
CA LYS A 165 -11.12 -8.21 12.22
C LYS A 165 -11.38 -6.76 12.65
N VAL A 166 -11.59 -6.50 13.97
CA VAL A 166 -11.88 -5.15 14.46
C VAL A 166 -10.66 -4.25 14.31
N VAL A 167 -9.48 -4.77 14.68
CA VAL A 167 -8.19 -4.07 14.48
C VAL A 167 -7.97 -3.80 12.99
N ARG A 168 -8.13 -4.81 12.14
CA ARG A 168 -7.96 -4.69 10.69
C ARG A 168 -8.86 -3.61 10.08
N VAL A 169 -10.16 -3.64 10.38
CA VAL A 169 -11.13 -2.66 9.87
C VAL A 169 -10.86 -1.25 10.41
N ARG A 170 -10.53 -1.11 11.70
CA ARG A 170 -10.22 0.19 12.30
C ARG A 170 -8.99 0.82 11.65
N MET A 171 -7.94 0.05 11.46
CA MET A 171 -6.70 0.49 10.83
C MET A 171 -6.94 0.94 9.39
N GLY A 172 -7.67 0.14 8.60
CA GLY A 172 -8.07 0.52 7.24
C GLY A 172 -8.93 1.78 7.20
N GLN A 173 -9.85 1.95 8.16
CA GLN A 173 -10.66 3.16 8.26
C GLN A 173 -9.81 4.40 8.61
N SER A 174 -8.80 4.26 9.48
CA SER A 174 -7.85 5.34 9.76
C SER A 174 -7.10 5.76 8.49
N ALA A 175 -6.63 4.79 7.70
CA ALA A 175 -5.97 5.06 6.42
C ALA A 175 -6.90 5.81 5.44
N TYR A 176 -8.14 5.38 5.30
CA TYR A 176 -9.12 6.04 4.44
C TYR A 176 -9.45 7.47 4.89
N ASN A 177 -9.61 7.70 6.20
CA ASN A 177 -9.91 9.02 6.74
C ASN A 177 -8.79 10.02 6.44
N LEU A 178 -7.52 9.59 6.54
CA LEU A 178 -6.37 10.41 6.14
C LEU A 178 -6.51 10.88 4.68
N VAL A 179 -6.82 9.97 3.76
CA VAL A 179 -7.04 10.32 2.34
C VAL A 179 -8.19 11.30 2.18
N LYS A 180 -9.30 11.08 2.90
CA LYS A 180 -10.48 11.94 2.82
C LYS A 180 -10.20 13.36 3.31
N GLU A 181 -9.42 13.51 4.36
CA GLU A 181 -9.03 14.82 4.90
C GLU A 181 -8.13 15.59 3.93
N HIS A 182 -7.26 14.89 3.18
CA HIS A 182 -6.34 15.51 2.22
C HIS A 182 -6.93 15.73 0.82
N LYS A 183 -8.09 15.16 0.48
CA LYS A 183 -8.78 15.41 -0.80
C LYS A 183 -9.06 16.90 -1.07
N GLY A 184 -9.34 17.68 -0.03
CA GLY A 184 -9.58 19.12 -0.14
C GLY A 184 -8.34 19.90 -0.61
N THR A 185 -7.16 19.46 -0.25
CA THR A 185 -5.89 20.13 -0.60
C THR A 185 -5.58 20.03 -2.09
N VAL A 186 -5.80 18.86 -2.71
CA VAL A 186 -5.58 18.66 -4.15
C VAL A 186 -6.56 19.51 -4.97
N GLN A 187 -7.84 19.53 -4.61
CA GLN A 187 -8.82 20.36 -5.27
C GLN A 187 -8.52 21.86 -5.13
N MET A 188 -8.08 22.27 -3.93
CA MET A 188 -7.70 23.67 -3.68
C MET A 188 -6.45 24.07 -4.49
N THR A 189 -5.45 23.20 -4.60
CA THR A 189 -4.28 23.41 -5.44
C THR A 189 -4.64 23.50 -6.91
N MET A 190 -5.52 22.64 -7.42
CA MET A 190 -6.03 22.70 -8.79
C MET A 190 -6.79 24.02 -9.06
N MET A 191 -7.64 24.46 -8.14
CA MET A 191 -8.33 25.76 -8.24
C MET A 191 -7.36 26.95 -8.23
N MET A 192 -6.29 26.90 -7.44
CA MET A 192 -5.25 27.92 -7.43
C MET A 192 -4.50 27.97 -8.76
N ILE A 193 -4.12 26.81 -9.31
CA ILE A 193 -3.47 26.70 -10.61
C ILE A 193 -4.39 27.26 -11.71
N ASP A 194 -5.65 26.85 -11.75
CA ASP A 194 -6.64 27.36 -12.71
C ASP A 194 -6.83 28.87 -12.59
N THR A 195 -6.83 29.40 -11.37
CA THR A 195 -6.94 30.85 -11.13
C THR A 195 -5.74 31.61 -11.66
N ILE A 196 -4.52 31.08 -11.44
CA ILE A 196 -3.27 31.66 -11.95
C ILE A 196 -3.21 31.58 -13.46
N MET A 197 -3.55 30.43 -14.04
CA MET A 197 -3.53 30.20 -15.49
C MET A 197 -4.52 31.08 -16.23
N ASN A 198 -5.69 31.36 -15.64
CA ASN A 198 -6.76 32.16 -16.25
C ASN A 198 -6.66 33.66 -15.91
N GLN A 199 -5.59 34.13 -15.26
CA GLN A 199 -5.38 35.53 -14.85
C GLN A 199 -6.58 36.15 -14.06
N LYS A 200 -7.34 35.32 -13.37
CA LYS A 200 -8.39 35.81 -12.47
C LYS A 200 -7.75 36.16 -11.13
N ALA A 201 -7.93 37.41 -10.70
CA ALA A 201 -7.47 37.88 -9.41
C ALA A 201 -7.95 36.93 -8.30
N LEU A 202 -7.02 36.43 -7.48
CA LEU A 202 -7.35 35.64 -6.31
C LEU A 202 -8.24 36.47 -5.37
N PRO A 203 -9.38 35.97 -4.92
CA PRO A 203 -10.13 36.63 -3.87
C PRO A 203 -9.27 36.67 -2.61
N VAL A 204 -8.90 37.87 -2.17
CA VAL A 204 -8.12 38.14 -0.95
C VAL A 204 -9.01 37.89 0.26
N THR A 205 -9.33 36.64 0.54
CA THR A 205 -9.96 36.25 1.81
C THR A 205 -9.60 34.80 2.11
N ILE A 206 -8.31 34.54 2.33
CA ILE A 206 -7.90 33.35 3.08
C ILE A 206 -7.80 33.82 4.52
N GLN A 207 -8.86 33.61 5.31
CA GLN A 207 -8.75 33.67 6.76
C GLN A 207 -7.70 32.65 7.19
N GLN A 208 -6.66 33.15 7.84
CA GLN A 208 -5.61 32.34 8.46
C GLN A 208 -6.25 31.31 9.40
N LYS A 209 -6.47 30.11 8.91
CA LYS A 209 -6.68 28.94 9.77
C LYS A 209 -5.32 28.44 10.19
N ASN A 210 -5.06 28.61 11.47
CA ASN A 210 -3.94 28.14 12.27
C ASN A 210 -3.13 26.98 11.67
N TYR A 211 -2.00 27.32 11.08
CA TYR A 211 -0.93 26.36 10.89
C TYR A 211 -0.23 26.14 12.24
N PRO A 212 0.12 24.91 12.62
CA PRO A 212 0.90 24.68 13.84
C PRO A 212 2.26 25.40 13.75
N GLU A 213 2.66 26.02 14.83
CA GLU A 213 3.84 26.93 14.98
C GLU A 213 5.22 26.32 14.60
N LYS A 214 5.28 25.05 14.21
CA LYS A 214 6.54 24.35 13.91
C LYS A 214 7.23 24.74 12.59
N LEU A 215 6.59 25.50 11.71
CA LEU A 215 7.17 25.92 10.43
C LEU A 215 7.76 27.35 10.41
N LYS A 216 7.83 28.05 11.54
CA LYS A 216 8.37 29.43 11.60
C LYS A 216 9.86 29.55 11.94
N LYS A 217 10.65 28.48 11.85
CA LYS A 217 12.08 28.55 12.13
C LYS A 217 12.94 28.16 10.94
N ASN A 218 12.93 28.92 9.88
CA ASN A 218 14.02 29.00 8.91
C ASN A 218 13.93 30.30 8.11
N GLU A 219 13.94 31.43 8.80
CA GLU A 219 14.36 32.70 8.18
C GLU A 219 15.88 32.76 8.26
N VAL A 220 16.53 32.52 7.13
CA VAL A 220 17.96 32.76 6.94
C VAL A 220 18.19 34.27 6.94
N ASN A 221 18.95 34.77 7.90
CA ASN A 221 19.47 36.14 7.92
C ASN A 221 20.52 36.31 6.81
N PRO A 222 20.46 37.34 5.97
CA PRO A 222 21.52 37.67 5.04
C PRO A 222 22.53 38.60 5.73
N GLU A 223 23.73 38.14 5.90
CA GLU A 223 24.98 38.94 5.89
C GLU A 223 26.01 38.27 5.03
#